data_d7e6c20023c63efd03d920d2759c2873
#
_entry.id   d7e6c20023c63efd03d920d2759c2873
#
_cell.length_a   1.000
_cell.length_b   1.000
_cell.length_c   1.000
_cell.angle_alpha   90.00
_cell.angle_beta   90.00
_cell.angle_gamma   90.00
#
_symmetry.space_group_name_H-M   'P 1'
#
loop_
_entity.id
_entity.type
_entity.pdbx_description
1 polymer ?
#
loop_
_entity_poly.entity_id
_entity_poly.type
_entity_poly.pdbx_seq_one_letter_code
_entity_poly.pdbx_strand_id
1 'polypeptide(L)'
;MKQDCVEEVSKLTKGKMADVVIEGTGTSVALNQAIECSKPFAMVTLLGNPHRDTTIKLDQHSMILRKELRFTGVWNNYYSDLPFNEWKYTVDMLNEGKLEVLDLITHRSDLDHLKQLFDDIHDHKVTICKAIYTDRE
;
A
#
# COMPACT_ATOMS: atom_id res chain seq x y z
N MET A 1 -13.83 -7.49 1.66
CA MET A 1 -14.07 -6.08 2.02
C MET A 1 -15.57 -5.92 2.27
N LYS A 2 -15.97 -5.29 3.37
CA LYS A 2 -17.38 -5.12 3.73
C LYS A 2 -18.02 -3.84 3.16
N GLN A 3 -17.22 -2.94 2.58
CA GLN A 3 -17.66 -1.64 2.10
C GLN A 3 -17.09 -1.38 0.69
N ASP A 4 -17.84 -0.67 -0.14
CA ASP A 4 -17.37 -0.18 -1.44
C ASP A 4 -16.45 1.02 -1.21
N CYS A 5 -15.18 0.88 -1.59
CA CYS A 5 -14.19 1.92 -1.33
C CYS A 5 -14.45 3.20 -2.13
N VAL A 6 -15.04 3.10 -3.32
CA VAL A 6 -15.35 4.25 -4.17
C VAL A 6 -16.47 5.07 -3.55
N GLU A 7 -17.50 4.38 -3.05
CA GLU A 7 -18.62 5.01 -2.35
C GLU A 7 -18.15 5.71 -1.07
N GLU A 8 -17.28 5.06 -0.29
CA GLU A 8 -16.76 5.64 0.95
C GLU A 8 -15.85 6.84 0.68
N VAL A 9 -14.96 6.77 -0.32
CA VAL A 9 -14.16 7.93 -0.73
C VAL A 9 -15.06 9.08 -1.18
N SER A 10 -16.10 8.80 -1.95
CA SER A 10 -17.07 9.82 -2.38
C SER A 10 -17.75 10.49 -1.19
N LYS A 11 -18.21 9.73 -0.20
CA LYS A 11 -18.82 10.26 1.02
C LYS A 11 -17.85 11.15 1.80
N LEU A 12 -16.64 10.64 2.09
CA LEU A 12 -15.62 11.36 2.85
C LEU A 12 -15.19 12.66 2.18
N THR A 13 -15.14 12.68 0.86
CA THR A 13 -14.72 13.85 0.07
C THR A 13 -15.89 14.73 -0.39
N LYS A 14 -17.12 14.41 0.01
CA LYS A 14 -18.34 15.09 -0.44
C LYS A 14 -18.46 15.13 -1.96
N GLY A 15 -18.14 13.99 -2.61
CA GLY A 15 -18.19 13.81 -4.06
C GLY A 15 -17.00 14.37 -4.84
N LYS A 16 -16.02 15.00 -4.20
CA LYS A 16 -14.85 15.60 -4.87
C LYS A 16 -13.83 14.57 -5.34
N MET A 17 -13.81 13.39 -4.73
CA MET A 17 -12.84 12.32 -4.93
C MET A 17 -11.41 12.71 -4.48
N ALA A 18 -10.43 11.82 -4.64
CA ALA A 18 -9.09 11.98 -4.10
C ALA A 18 -8.12 12.71 -5.05
N ASP A 19 -7.26 13.58 -4.50
CA ASP A 19 -6.18 14.24 -5.23
C ASP A 19 -5.04 13.30 -5.59
N VAL A 20 -4.72 12.39 -4.69
CA VAL A 20 -3.68 11.39 -4.83
C VAL A 20 -4.24 10.05 -4.39
N VAL A 21 -4.03 9.03 -5.20
CA VAL A 21 -4.43 7.65 -4.90
C VAL A 21 -3.21 6.75 -5.02
N ILE A 22 -2.99 5.89 -4.03
CA ILE A 22 -1.91 4.90 -4.03
C ILE A 22 -2.53 3.52 -4.26
N GLU A 23 -2.17 2.88 -5.36
CA GLU A 23 -2.51 1.48 -5.64
C GLU A 23 -1.37 0.60 -5.10
N GLY A 24 -1.63 -0.13 -4.01
CA GLY A 24 -0.62 -0.89 -3.28
C GLY A 24 -0.76 -2.41 -3.38
N THR A 25 -1.68 -2.93 -4.19
CA THR A 25 -1.96 -4.37 -4.24
C THR A 25 -1.48 -5.08 -5.52
N GLY A 26 -1.33 -4.34 -6.62
CA GLY A 26 -0.98 -4.89 -7.94
C GLY A 26 -2.11 -5.70 -8.59
N THR A 27 -3.37 -5.49 -8.19
CA THR A 27 -4.51 -6.23 -8.74
C THR A 27 -5.33 -5.39 -9.70
N SER A 28 -5.95 -6.04 -10.70
CA SER A 28 -6.87 -5.35 -11.63
C SER A 28 -8.02 -4.67 -10.90
N VAL A 29 -8.52 -5.26 -9.82
CA VAL A 29 -9.62 -4.70 -9.03
C VAL A 29 -9.19 -3.37 -8.41
N ALA A 30 -8.07 -3.37 -7.68
CA ALA A 30 -7.58 -2.18 -7.01
C ALA A 30 -7.14 -1.08 -7.99
N LEU A 31 -6.55 -1.44 -9.15
CA LEU A 31 -6.20 -0.47 -10.18
C LEU A 31 -7.45 0.25 -10.73
N ASN A 32 -8.52 -0.49 -11.04
CA ASN A 32 -9.76 0.12 -11.50
C ASN A 32 -10.42 0.99 -10.43
N GLN A 33 -10.45 0.53 -9.17
CA GLN A 33 -10.95 1.32 -8.04
C GLN A 33 -10.11 2.60 -7.82
N ALA A 34 -8.78 2.54 -7.98
CA ALA A 34 -7.91 3.70 -7.88
C ALA A 34 -8.28 4.78 -8.91
N ILE A 35 -8.58 4.37 -10.16
CA ILE A 35 -9.05 5.28 -11.21
C ILE A 35 -10.41 5.91 -10.83
N GLU A 36 -11.33 5.10 -10.32
CA GLU A 36 -12.65 5.57 -9.91
C GLU A 36 -12.57 6.56 -8.74
N CYS A 37 -11.74 6.27 -7.73
CA CYS A 37 -11.52 7.11 -6.56
C CYS A 37 -10.82 8.44 -6.87
N SER A 38 -10.23 8.59 -8.03
CA SER A 38 -9.46 9.77 -8.42
C SER A 38 -10.37 10.92 -8.87
N LYS A 39 -10.10 12.15 -8.44
CA LYS A 39 -10.71 13.35 -9.01
C LYS A 39 -10.06 13.72 -10.36
N PRO A 40 -10.61 14.69 -11.14
CA PRO A 40 -9.89 15.24 -12.30
C PRO A 40 -8.50 15.78 -11.92
N PHE A 41 -7.51 15.54 -12.79
CA PHE A 41 -6.09 15.91 -12.64
C PHE A 41 -5.35 15.23 -11.47
N ALA A 42 -5.95 14.21 -10.86
CA ALA A 42 -5.35 13.46 -9.77
C ALA A 42 -4.10 12.68 -10.21
N MET A 43 -3.28 12.36 -9.23
CA MET A 43 -2.15 11.46 -9.41
C MET A 43 -2.49 10.05 -8.88
N VAL A 44 -2.27 9.04 -9.69
CA VAL A 44 -2.35 7.63 -9.30
C VAL A 44 -0.94 7.08 -9.19
N THR A 45 -0.54 6.72 -7.99
CA THR A 45 0.78 6.13 -7.71
C THR A 45 0.66 4.62 -7.68
N LEU A 46 1.39 3.95 -8.57
CA LEU A 46 1.45 2.49 -8.64
C LEU A 46 2.62 1.98 -7.80
N LEU A 47 2.31 1.39 -6.67
CA LEU A 47 3.26 0.80 -5.71
C LEU A 47 3.13 -0.73 -5.67
N GLY A 48 1.93 -1.25 -5.88
CA GLY A 48 1.65 -2.68 -5.87
C GLY A 48 2.30 -3.41 -7.04
N ASN A 49 3.11 -4.43 -6.75
CA ASN A 49 3.73 -5.24 -7.79
C ASN A 49 2.74 -6.30 -8.31
N PRO A 50 2.35 -6.28 -9.60
CA PRO A 50 1.40 -7.23 -10.13
C PRO A 50 2.02 -8.63 -10.25
N HIS A 51 1.25 -9.67 -9.90
CA HIS A 51 1.64 -11.07 -10.03
C HIS A 51 1.01 -11.76 -11.24
N ARG A 52 0.19 -11.06 -12.01
CA ARG A 52 -0.48 -11.49 -13.24
C ARG A 52 -0.85 -10.28 -14.08
N ASP A 53 -1.29 -10.52 -15.30
CA ASP A 53 -1.77 -9.45 -16.18
C ASP A 53 -2.84 -8.62 -15.49
N THR A 54 -2.71 -7.29 -15.60
CA THR A 54 -3.68 -6.35 -15.06
C THR A 54 -4.55 -5.79 -16.19
N THR A 55 -5.84 -5.73 -15.94
CA THR A 55 -6.83 -5.26 -16.90
C THR A 55 -7.46 -3.96 -16.42
N ILE A 56 -7.42 -2.95 -17.26
CA ILE A 56 -8.22 -1.73 -17.11
C ILE A 56 -9.50 -1.90 -17.90
N LYS A 57 -10.65 -1.78 -17.26
CA LYS A 57 -11.94 -1.86 -17.96
C LYS A 57 -12.15 -0.64 -18.87
N LEU A 58 -13.01 -0.79 -19.87
CA LEU A 58 -13.26 0.26 -20.87
C LEU A 58 -13.68 1.59 -20.23
N ASP A 59 -14.57 1.55 -19.26
CA ASP A 59 -15.07 2.74 -18.59
C ASP A 59 -13.97 3.44 -17.79
N GLN A 60 -13.13 2.67 -17.06
CA GLN A 60 -12.01 3.22 -16.32
C GLN A 60 -10.93 3.77 -17.25
N HIS A 61 -10.67 3.13 -18.40
CA HIS A 61 -9.79 3.69 -19.41
C HIS A 61 -10.32 5.05 -19.92
N SER A 62 -11.63 5.13 -20.18
CA SER A 62 -12.27 6.40 -20.56
C SER A 62 -12.16 7.46 -19.46
N MET A 63 -12.24 7.05 -18.17
CA MET A 63 -12.03 7.97 -17.04
C MET A 63 -10.61 8.52 -16.98
N ILE A 64 -9.58 7.72 -17.29
CA ILE A 64 -8.19 8.20 -17.35
C ILE A 64 -8.10 9.40 -18.30
N LEU A 65 -8.67 9.27 -19.50
CA LEU A 65 -8.65 10.33 -20.49
C LEU A 65 -9.46 11.56 -20.05
N ARG A 66 -10.69 11.34 -19.61
CA ARG A 66 -11.62 12.44 -19.27
C ARG A 66 -11.24 13.19 -18.01
N LYS A 67 -10.61 12.51 -17.05
CA LYS A 67 -10.13 13.12 -15.81
C LYS A 67 -8.69 13.63 -15.94
N GLU A 68 -8.02 13.43 -17.09
CA GLU A 68 -6.60 13.77 -17.31
C GLU A 68 -5.70 13.27 -16.18
N LEU A 69 -5.87 11.98 -15.81
CA LEU A 69 -5.14 11.38 -14.71
C LEU A 69 -3.65 11.22 -15.03
N ARG A 70 -2.82 11.44 -14.06
CA ARG A 70 -1.38 11.17 -14.12
C ARG A 70 -1.05 9.90 -13.38
N PHE A 71 -0.27 9.02 -14.02
CA PHE A 71 0.21 7.79 -13.40
C PHE A 71 1.71 7.88 -13.16
N THR A 72 2.15 7.46 -11.99
CA THR A 72 3.57 7.31 -11.68
C THR A 72 3.82 5.97 -11.02
N GLY A 73 4.91 5.32 -11.39
CA GLY A 73 5.38 4.12 -10.73
C GLY A 73 6.33 4.48 -9.59
N VAL A 74 6.25 3.73 -8.50
CA VAL A 74 7.22 3.78 -7.41
C VAL A 74 7.77 2.39 -7.22
N TRP A 75 9.09 2.25 -7.34
CA TRP A 75 9.77 1.02 -7.02
C TRP A 75 10.21 1.02 -5.56
N ASN A 76 10.26 -0.12 -5.00
CA ASN A 76 10.59 -0.49 -3.64
C ASN A 76 11.42 0.57 -2.87
N ASN A 77 12.72 0.65 -3.19
CA ASN A 77 13.67 1.61 -2.62
C ASN A 77 14.96 1.66 -3.44
N TYR A 78 15.76 2.70 -3.23
CA TYR A 78 17.05 2.86 -3.87
C TYR A 78 18.17 2.76 -2.83
N TYR A 79 19.23 2.03 -3.20
CA TYR A 79 20.47 1.96 -2.42
C TYR A 79 21.46 3.10 -2.77
N SER A 80 21.23 3.74 -3.92
CA SER A 80 22.06 4.84 -4.38
C SER A 80 21.68 6.15 -3.70
N ASP A 81 22.58 7.12 -3.74
CA ASP A 81 22.32 8.46 -3.21
C ASP A 81 21.41 9.32 -4.10
N LEU A 82 20.83 8.75 -5.15
CA LEU A 82 19.96 9.43 -6.08
C LEU A 82 18.52 8.84 -6.05
N PRO A 83 17.50 9.68 -5.82
CA PRO A 83 17.58 11.11 -5.45
C PRO A 83 18.13 11.36 -4.05
N PHE A 84 18.06 10.38 -3.16
CA PHE A 84 18.69 10.34 -1.84
C PHE A 84 18.71 8.88 -1.34
N ASN A 85 19.62 8.57 -0.39
CA ASN A 85 19.73 7.25 0.19
C ASN A 85 18.61 7.01 1.21
N GLU A 86 17.55 6.33 0.78
CA GLU A 86 16.33 6.07 1.59
C GLU A 86 16.62 5.21 2.81
N TRP A 87 17.56 4.26 2.70
CA TRP A 87 17.96 3.42 3.83
C TRP A 87 18.63 4.24 4.93
N LYS A 88 19.61 5.05 4.55
CA LYS A 88 20.28 5.94 5.49
C LYS A 88 19.29 6.90 6.13
N TYR A 89 18.42 7.53 5.33
CA TYR A 89 17.40 8.44 5.81
C TYR A 89 16.48 7.78 6.85
N THR A 90 16.00 6.55 6.57
CA THR A 90 15.13 5.81 7.48
C THR A 90 15.84 5.51 8.80
N VAL A 91 17.10 5.05 8.76
CA VAL A 91 17.90 4.77 9.96
C VAL A 91 18.14 6.06 10.77
N ASP A 92 18.45 7.16 10.11
CA ASP A 92 18.63 8.45 10.78
C ASP A 92 17.34 8.90 11.49
N MET A 93 16.18 8.76 10.83
CA MET A 93 14.87 9.07 11.43
C MET A 93 14.53 8.20 12.64
N LEU A 94 14.86 6.91 12.60
CA LEU A 94 14.72 6.00 13.74
C LEU A 94 15.61 6.42 14.91
N ASN A 95 16.89 6.71 14.64
CA ASN A 95 17.87 7.13 15.65
C ASN A 95 17.50 8.47 16.31
N GLU A 96 16.90 9.35 15.56
CA GLU A 96 16.44 10.67 16.04
C GLU A 96 15.07 10.61 16.75
N GLY A 97 14.44 9.43 16.82
CA GLY A 97 13.11 9.26 17.40
C GLY A 97 11.98 9.98 16.62
N LYS A 98 12.23 10.32 15.36
CA LYS A 98 11.25 10.96 14.48
C LYS A 98 10.36 9.97 13.74
N LEU A 99 10.73 8.69 13.72
CA LEU A 99 9.98 7.61 13.13
C LEU A 99 9.66 6.57 14.20
N GLU A 100 8.40 6.48 14.57
CA GLU A 100 7.89 5.51 15.54
C GLU A 100 7.33 4.31 14.78
N VAL A 101 7.93 3.14 14.96
CA VAL A 101 7.54 1.91 14.23
C VAL A 101 7.14 0.75 15.15
N LEU A 102 7.31 0.91 16.45
CA LEU A 102 7.08 -0.19 17.40
C LEU A 102 5.63 -0.66 17.39
N ASP A 103 4.67 0.24 17.20
CA ASP A 103 3.25 -0.07 17.13
C ASP A 103 2.86 -0.88 15.88
N LEU A 104 3.73 -0.89 14.86
CA LEU A 104 3.54 -1.73 13.69
C LEU A 104 3.85 -3.20 13.96
N ILE A 105 4.63 -3.50 15.01
CA ILE A 105 5.00 -4.86 15.40
C ILE A 105 3.86 -5.47 16.19
N THR A 106 2.99 -6.19 15.51
CA THR A 106 1.81 -6.79 16.12
C THR A 106 2.08 -8.17 16.73
N HIS A 107 3.10 -8.87 16.23
CA HIS A 107 3.44 -10.23 16.68
C HIS A 107 4.95 -10.39 16.82
N ARG A 108 5.35 -11.06 17.89
CA ARG A 108 6.72 -11.54 18.12
C ARG A 108 6.69 -13.05 18.28
N SER A 109 7.65 -13.75 17.73
CA SER A 109 7.77 -15.19 17.84
C SER A 109 9.21 -15.60 18.01
N ASP A 110 9.45 -16.60 18.82
CA ASP A 110 10.67 -17.37 18.83
C ASP A 110 10.66 -18.46 17.75
N LEU A 111 11.75 -19.24 17.67
CA LEU A 111 11.89 -20.28 16.65
C LEU A 111 10.87 -21.42 16.85
N ASP A 112 10.59 -21.78 18.10
CA ASP A 112 9.71 -22.92 18.41
C ASP A 112 8.24 -22.64 18.02
N HIS A 113 7.82 -21.39 18.14
CA HIS A 113 6.44 -20.95 17.82
C HIS A 113 6.28 -20.36 16.41
N LEU A 114 7.39 -20.18 15.68
CA LEU A 114 7.37 -19.53 14.37
C LEU A 114 6.48 -20.25 13.37
N LYS A 115 6.53 -21.60 13.34
CA LYS A 115 5.66 -22.40 12.46
C LYS A 115 4.18 -22.15 12.75
N GLN A 116 3.79 -22.15 14.02
CA GLN A 116 2.40 -21.91 14.41
C GLN A 116 1.94 -20.52 13.97
N LEU A 117 2.80 -19.51 14.12
CA LEU A 117 2.49 -18.14 13.67
C LEU A 117 2.25 -18.09 12.14
N PHE A 118 3.07 -18.79 11.34
CA PHE A 118 2.85 -18.88 9.89
C PHE A 118 1.52 -19.56 9.55
N ASP A 119 1.19 -20.67 10.23
CA ASP A 119 -0.07 -21.38 10.04
C ASP A 119 -1.27 -20.47 10.38
N ASP A 120 -1.21 -19.75 11.47
CA ASP A 120 -2.28 -18.84 11.92
C ASP A 120 -2.46 -17.63 10.96
N ILE A 121 -1.36 -17.13 10.39
CA ILE A 121 -1.40 -16.10 9.35
C ILE A 121 -2.04 -16.66 8.08
N HIS A 122 -1.60 -17.83 7.63
CA HIS A 122 -2.11 -18.50 6.43
C HIS A 122 -3.62 -18.77 6.54
N ASP A 123 -4.06 -19.23 7.68
CA ASP A 123 -5.46 -19.59 7.96
C ASP A 123 -6.32 -18.36 8.31
N HIS A 124 -5.77 -17.15 8.24
CA HIS A 124 -6.45 -15.89 8.60
C HIS A 124 -7.03 -15.88 10.03
N LYS A 125 -6.40 -16.61 10.96
CA LYS A 125 -6.81 -16.64 12.37
C LYS A 125 -6.38 -15.39 13.13
N VAL A 126 -5.31 -14.74 12.67
CA VAL A 126 -4.76 -13.53 13.27
C VAL A 126 -4.70 -12.39 12.25
N THR A 127 -4.91 -11.17 12.73
CA THR A 127 -4.69 -9.96 11.92
C THR A 127 -3.32 -9.42 12.24
N ILE A 128 -2.46 -9.35 11.23
CA ILE A 128 -1.09 -8.84 11.40
C ILE A 128 -0.85 -7.57 10.60
N CYS A 129 -0.01 -6.70 11.15
CA CYS A 129 0.67 -5.65 10.42
C CYS A 129 2.12 -6.06 10.16
N LYS A 130 2.87 -6.34 11.22
CA LYS A 130 4.24 -6.85 11.14
C LYS A 130 4.45 -7.95 12.18
N ALA A 131 4.90 -9.12 11.73
CA ALA A 131 5.40 -10.18 12.59
C ALA A 131 6.92 -10.21 12.51
N ILE A 132 7.59 -10.31 13.65
CA ILE A 132 9.05 -10.41 13.73
C ILE A 132 9.47 -11.64 14.52
N TYR A 133 10.59 -12.22 14.08
CA TYR A 133 11.30 -13.22 14.86
C TYR A 133 12.21 -12.52 15.86
N THR A 134 12.32 -13.06 17.07
CA THR A 134 13.21 -12.57 18.12
C THR A 134 13.70 -13.72 19.00
N ASP A 135 15.01 -13.80 19.22
CA ASP A 135 15.64 -14.76 20.13
C ASP A 135 15.55 -14.35 21.61
N ARG A 136 15.02 -13.16 21.87
CA ARG A 136 15.01 -12.56 23.21
C ARG A 136 13.61 -12.17 23.63
N GLU A 137 13.24 -12.58 24.82
CA GLU A 137 12.11 -12.04 25.55
C GLU A 137 12.28 -10.55 25.86
#